data_ad26349d15935294c4478de851b29559
#
_entry.id   ad26349d15935294c4478de851b29559
#
_cell.length_a   1.000
_cell.length_b   1.000
_cell.length_c   1.000
_cell.angle_alpha   90.00
_cell.angle_beta   90.00
_cell.angle_gamma   90.00
#
_symmetry.space_group_name_H-M   'P 1'
#
loop_
_entity.id
_entity.type
_entity.pdbx_description
1 polymer ?
#
loop_
_entity_poly.entity_id
_entity_poly.type
_entity_poly.pdbx_seq_one_letter_code
_entity_poly.pdbx_strand_id
1 'polypeptide(L)'
;MGELKIACAQLGPIDTNTYILIDEERKEAIIIDPAGSAQQLGDYLDDNGLKLCGILLTHGHHDHIGGLDELRERYDVWKTRVFATKPEQEVLMVAEYNLSNMFGKGYTTHANMMLDDKQVFEVIDGHKIQCIYTPGHTLGSCCFYFQQEG
;
A
#
# COMPACT_ATOMS: atom_id res chain seq x y z
N MET A 1 -16.30 -7.17 -15.69
CA MET A 1 -15.17 -6.55 -14.97
C MET A 1 -15.29 -5.05 -15.14
N GLY A 2 -15.42 -4.33 -14.03
CA GLY A 2 -15.55 -2.88 -14.04
C GLY A 2 -14.21 -2.16 -14.24
N GLU A 3 -14.29 -0.88 -14.54
CA GLU A 3 -13.14 0.02 -14.53
C GLU A 3 -12.76 0.35 -13.08
N LEU A 4 -11.46 0.48 -12.79
CA LEU A 4 -11.00 0.92 -11.48
C LEU A 4 -11.19 2.43 -11.34
N LYS A 5 -11.89 2.85 -10.31
CA LYS A 5 -11.92 4.24 -9.88
C LYS A 5 -10.79 4.53 -8.91
N ILE A 6 -10.25 5.74 -8.98
CA ILE A 6 -9.16 6.19 -8.13
C ILE A 6 -9.67 7.29 -7.21
N ALA A 7 -9.57 7.07 -5.91
CA ALA A 7 -9.68 8.10 -4.89
C ALA A 7 -8.30 8.41 -4.34
N CYS A 8 -8.04 9.68 -4.05
CA CYS A 8 -6.79 10.12 -3.46
C CYS A 8 -7.07 10.98 -2.22
N ALA A 9 -6.33 10.72 -1.16
CA ALA A 9 -6.35 11.53 0.05
C ALA A 9 -4.92 11.89 0.45
N GLN A 10 -4.73 13.13 0.91
CA GLN A 10 -3.47 13.55 1.51
C GLN A 10 -3.56 13.30 3.01
N LEU A 11 -2.71 12.42 3.52
CA LEU A 11 -2.77 11.93 4.89
C LEU A 11 -1.40 12.05 5.58
N GLY A 12 -1.44 11.98 6.91
CA GLY A 12 -0.25 12.01 7.73
C GLY A 12 0.36 13.40 7.91
N PRO A 13 1.49 13.49 8.62
CA PRO A 13 2.06 14.76 9.05
C PRO A 13 2.68 15.61 7.92
N ILE A 14 2.94 15.01 6.77
CA ILE A 14 3.53 15.70 5.61
C ILE A 14 2.68 15.59 4.35
N ASP A 15 1.37 15.39 4.50
CA ASP A 15 0.39 15.37 3.41
C ASP A 15 0.77 14.39 2.29
N THR A 16 1.13 13.17 2.65
CA THR A 16 1.47 12.11 1.70
C THR A 16 0.21 11.62 0.96
N ASN A 17 0.32 11.42 -0.33
CA ASN A 17 -0.77 10.90 -1.14
C ASN A 17 -0.99 9.41 -0.83
N THR A 18 -2.21 9.09 -0.40
CA THR A 18 -2.72 7.72 -0.28
C THR A 18 -3.76 7.51 -1.36
N TYR A 19 -3.63 6.45 -2.14
CA TYR A 19 -4.59 6.12 -3.19
C TYR A 19 -5.45 4.94 -2.78
N ILE A 20 -6.74 5.02 -3.13
CA ILE A 20 -7.67 3.89 -3.02
C ILE A 20 -8.18 3.59 -4.42
N LEU A 21 -7.90 2.39 -4.90
CA LEU A 21 -8.38 1.90 -6.19
C LEU A 21 -9.59 1.02 -5.94
N ILE A 22 -10.70 1.29 -6.62
CA ILE A 22 -12.00 0.70 -6.33
C ILE A 22 -12.60 0.07 -7.57
N ASP A 23 -12.90 -1.23 -7.48
CA ASP A 23 -13.83 -1.91 -8.38
C ASP A 23 -15.24 -1.80 -7.78
N GLU A 24 -16.06 -0.90 -8.32
CA GLU A 24 -17.40 -0.64 -7.80
C GLU A 24 -18.39 -1.79 -8.04
N GLU A 25 -18.18 -2.56 -9.09
CA GLU A 25 -19.06 -3.71 -9.39
C GLU A 25 -18.86 -4.82 -8.37
N ARG A 26 -17.60 -5.09 -8.01
CA ARG A 26 -17.23 -6.14 -7.04
C ARG A 26 -17.26 -5.65 -5.60
N LYS A 27 -17.31 -4.34 -5.38
CA LYS A 27 -17.13 -3.73 -4.05
C LYS A 27 -15.80 -4.12 -3.41
N GLU A 28 -14.75 -4.12 -4.21
CA GLU A 28 -13.39 -4.46 -3.79
C GLU A 28 -12.45 -3.25 -3.94
N ALA A 29 -11.46 -3.15 -3.05
CA ALA A 29 -10.54 -2.02 -3.02
C ALA A 29 -9.10 -2.45 -2.74
N ILE A 30 -8.17 -1.64 -3.27
CA ILE A 30 -6.73 -1.70 -3.00
C ILE A 30 -6.34 -0.35 -2.40
N ILE A 31 -5.55 -0.35 -1.34
CA ILE A 31 -4.92 0.87 -0.80
C ILE A 31 -3.45 0.91 -1.23
N ILE A 32 -2.98 2.06 -1.70
CA ILE A 32 -1.57 2.30 -1.99
C ILE A 32 -1.05 3.35 -1.01
N ASP A 33 0.04 3.02 -0.32
CA ASP A 33 0.74 3.89 0.64
C ASP A 33 -0.19 4.46 1.71
N PRO A 34 -0.66 3.65 2.68
CA PRO A 34 -1.53 4.11 3.76
C PRO A 34 -0.77 5.05 4.71
N ALA A 35 -0.74 6.33 4.37
CA ALA A 35 0.16 7.32 4.94
C ALA A 35 -0.23 7.81 6.33
N GLY A 36 -1.49 7.73 6.69
CA GLY A 36 -1.96 8.35 7.92
C GLY A 36 -3.02 7.52 8.62
N SER A 37 -4.10 8.17 9.02
CA SER A 37 -5.14 7.58 9.85
C SER A 37 -5.76 6.31 9.26
N ALA A 38 -5.43 5.17 9.85
CA ALA A 38 -6.10 3.91 9.54
C ALA A 38 -7.60 3.97 9.83
N GLN A 39 -8.01 4.74 10.83
CA GLN A 39 -9.41 4.97 11.13
C GLN A 39 -10.12 5.66 9.97
N GLN A 40 -9.56 6.74 9.43
CA GLN A 40 -10.14 7.46 8.30
C GLN A 40 -10.25 6.57 7.05
N LEU A 41 -9.20 5.84 6.73
CA LEU A 41 -9.19 4.91 5.59
C LEU A 41 -10.19 3.77 5.78
N GLY A 42 -10.19 3.15 6.96
CA GLY A 42 -11.11 2.05 7.27
C GLY A 42 -12.57 2.49 7.30
N ASP A 43 -12.87 3.65 7.85
CA ASP A 43 -14.23 4.20 7.86
C ASP A 43 -14.71 4.49 6.43
N TYR A 44 -13.84 5.01 5.57
CA TYR A 44 -14.16 5.20 4.16
C TYR A 44 -14.52 3.88 3.46
N LEU A 45 -13.74 2.82 3.68
CA LEU A 45 -14.02 1.51 3.12
C LEU A 45 -15.36 0.95 3.64
N ASP A 46 -15.56 1.00 4.95
CA ASP A 46 -16.75 0.43 5.59
C ASP A 46 -18.02 1.21 5.21
N ASP A 47 -17.97 2.54 5.18
CA ASP A 47 -19.10 3.39 4.79
C ASP A 47 -19.50 3.19 3.33
N ASN A 48 -18.58 2.81 2.46
CA ASN A 48 -18.83 2.52 1.04
C ASN A 48 -19.06 1.03 0.75
N GLY A 49 -19.06 0.18 1.78
CA GLY A 49 -19.25 -1.26 1.64
C GLY A 49 -18.14 -1.95 0.85
N LEU A 50 -16.92 -1.45 0.95
CA LEU A 50 -15.76 -1.94 0.20
C LEU A 50 -14.96 -2.95 0.99
N LYS A 51 -14.61 -4.06 0.35
CA LYS A 51 -13.71 -5.07 0.89
C LYS A 51 -12.26 -4.71 0.55
N LEU A 52 -11.40 -4.60 1.55
CA LEU A 52 -9.97 -4.42 1.33
C LEU A 52 -9.36 -5.74 0.84
N CYS A 53 -8.83 -5.74 -0.39
CA CYS A 53 -8.23 -6.91 -1.01
C CYS A 53 -6.70 -6.95 -0.87
N GLY A 54 -6.07 -5.81 -0.71
CA GLY A 54 -4.63 -5.72 -0.51
C GLY A 54 -4.14 -4.30 -0.34
N ILE A 55 -2.90 -4.19 0.11
CA ILE A 55 -2.19 -2.93 0.29
C ILE A 55 -0.91 -3.01 -0.54
N LEU A 56 -0.65 -2.00 -1.36
CA LEU A 56 0.57 -1.88 -2.15
C LEU A 56 1.45 -0.77 -1.55
N LEU A 57 2.73 -1.03 -1.40
CA LEU A 57 3.71 -0.04 -0.94
C LEU A 57 4.64 0.32 -2.09
N THR A 58 4.70 1.60 -2.44
CA THR A 58 5.68 2.10 -3.42
C THR A 58 7.08 2.09 -2.82
N HIS A 59 7.19 2.40 -1.54
CA HIS A 59 8.40 2.28 -0.74
C HIS A 59 8.05 2.33 0.76
N GLY A 60 9.05 2.10 1.61
CA GLY A 60 8.86 1.87 3.03
C GLY A 60 9.17 3.05 3.95
N HIS A 61 9.28 4.29 3.46
CA HIS A 61 9.44 5.44 4.32
C HIS A 61 8.23 5.63 5.24
N HIS A 62 8.48 6.10 6.46
CA HIS A 62 7.49 6.16 7.55
C HIS A 62 6.19 6.87 7.17
N ASP A 63 6.26 7.90 6.35
CA ASP A 63 5.10 8.68 5.90
C ASP A 63 4.19 7.92 4.93
N HIS A 64 4.68 6.85 4.29
CA HIS A 64 3.91 5.98 3.39
C HIS A 64 3.33 4.74 4.05
N ILE A 65 3.71 4.47 5.30
CA ILE A 65 3.31 3.25 6.02
C ILE A 65 2.64 3.53 7.38
N GLY A 66 2.32 4.80 7.67
CA GLY A 66 1.82 5.22 8.98
C GLY A 66 0.54 4.53 9.45
N GLY A 67 -0.34 4.16 8.53
CA GLY A 67 -1.59 3.45 8.82
C GLY A 67 -1.55 1.95 8.58
N LEU A 68 -0.41 1.40 8.15
CA LEU A 68 -0.33 0.02 7.68
C LEU A 68 -0.71 -1.01 8.73
N ASP A 69 -0.05 -0.98 9.88
CA ASP A 69 -0.24 -2.02 10.92
C ASP A 69 -1.64 -1.95 11.53
N GLU A 70 -2.19 -0.76 11.75
CA GLU A 70 -3.56 -0.59 12.25
C GLU A 70 -4.61 -1.08 11.25
N LEU A 71 -4.39 -0.87 9.94
CA LEU A 71 -5.26 -1.45 8.90
C LEU A 71 -5.20 -2.97 8.88
N ARG A 72 -4.02 -3.54 9.05
CA ARG A 72 -3.85 -5.00 9.15
C ARG A 72 -4.61 -5.57 10.34
N GLU A 73 -4.56 -4.90 11.49
CA GLU A 73 -5.32 -5.33 12.67
C GLU A 73 -6.83 -5.24 12.45
N ARG A 74 -7.30 -4.15 11.83
CA ARG A 74 -8.72 -3.93 11.56
C ARG A 74 -9.33 -4.97 10.60
N TYR A 75 -8.57 -5.40 9.59
CA TYR A 75 -9.03 -6.28 8.51
C TYR A 75 -8.48 -7.70 8.57
N ASP A 76 -7.97 -8.12 9.71
CA ASP A 76 -7.32 -9.40 9.95
C ASP A 76 -5.88 -9.45 9.39
N VAL A 77 -4.92 -9.32 10.29
CA VAL A 77 -3.48 -9.30 9.98
C VAL A 77 -3.01 -10.52 9.16
N TRP A 78 -3.64 -11.68 9.35
CA TRP A 78 -3.27 -12.91 8.65
C TRP A 78 -3.83 -12.99 7.21
N LYS A 79 -4.88 -12.23 6.93
CA LYS A 79 -5.54 -12.20 5.62
C LYS A 79 -5.18 -10.98 4.80
N THR A 80 -4.73 -9.90 5.43
CA THR A 80 -4.37 -8.68 4.71
C THR A 80 -3.05 -8.87 3.98
N ARG A 81 -3.12 -8.86 2.65
CA ARG A 81 -1.95 -8.98 1.78
C ARG A 81 -1.29 -7.62 1.64
N VAL A 82 -0.01 -7.52 2.00
CA VAL A 82 0.81 -6.31 1.86
C VAL A 82 1.94 -6.61 0.87
N PHE A 83 1.93 -5.89 -0.24
CA PHE A 83 2.86 -6.07 -1.35
C PHE A 83 3.94 -5.00 -1.31
N ALA A 84 5.18 -5.41 -1.40
CA ALA A 84 6.34 -4.55 -1.57
C ALA A 84 7.40 -5.29 -2.40
N THR A 85 8.37 -4.57 -2.94
CA THR A 85 9.50 -5.22 -3.63
C THR A 85 10.36 -5.99 -2.63
N LYS A 86 11.05 -7.03 -3.08
CA LYS A 86 11.97 -7.80 -2.22
C LYS A 86 13.01 -6.93 -1.52
N PRO A 87 13.73 -6.03 -2.21
CA PRO A 87 14.71 -5.18 -1.55
C PRO A 87 14.09 -4.19 -0.55
N GLU A 88 12.82 -3.82 -0.69
CA GLU A 88 12.15 -2.89 0.23
C GLU A 88 11.85 -3.50 1.60
N GLN A 89 11.83 -4.82 1.70
CA GLN A 89 11.63 -5.48 2.99
C GLN A 89 12.67 -5.04 4.03
N GLU A 90 13.92 -4.86 3.64
CA GLU A 90 14.96 -4.34 4.53
C GLU A 90 14.66 -2.91 5.00
N VAL A 91 14.17 -2.06 4.11
CA VAL A 91 13.77 -0.69 4.46
C VAL A 91 12.64 -0.70 5.50
N LEU A 92 11.63 -1.55 5.30
CA LEU A 92 10.50 -1.68 6.24
C LEU A 92 10.94 -2.18 7.62
N MET A 93 11.92 -3.08 7.66
CA MET A 93 12.34 -3.76 8.88
C MET A 93 13.42 -3.03 9.68
N VAL A 94 13.94 -1.91 9.20
CA VAL A 94 15.00 -1.13 9.84
C VAL A 94 14.55 0.31 10.04
N ALA A 95 14.38 0.73 11.30
CA ALA A 95 13.85 2.05 11.62
C ALA A 95 14.68 3.21 11.07
N GLU A 96 15.98 3.03 10.97
CA GLU A 96 16.89 4.01 10.36
C GLU A 96 16.64 4.14 8.85
N TYR A 97 16.27 3.06 8.17
CA TYR A 97 16.03 3.06 6.73
C TYR A 97 14.63 3.56 6.37
N ASN A 98 13.62 3.21 7.17
CA ASN A 98 12.27 3.74 6.98
C ASN A 98 12.09 5.15 7.55
N LEU A 99 13.11 5.69 8.22
CA LEU A 99 13.18 7.03 8.80
C LEU A 99 12.23 7.28 9.97
N SER A 100 11.57 6.27 10.51
CA SER A 100 10.65 6.46 11.65
C SER A 100 11.37 6.94 12.90
N ASN A 101 12.64 6.57 13.10
CA ASN A 101 13.43 7.01 14.25
C ASN A 101 13.77 8.49 14.24
N MET A 102 13.63 9.18 13.10
CA MET A 102 13.86 10.64 13.00
C MET A 102 12.67 11.46 13.51
N PHE A 103 11.50 10.87 13.64
CA PHE A 103 10.24 11.56 13.94
C PHE A 103 9.62 11.09 15.26
N GLY A 104 10.38 10.43 16.11
CA GLY A 104 9.97 9.92 17.40
C GLY A 104 10.57 8.55 17.69
N LYS A 105 9.83 7.69 18.40
CA LYS A 105 10.25 6.32 18.64
C LYS A 105 10.16 5.53 17.33
N GLY A 106 11.29 5.03 16.87
CA GLY A 106 11.36 4.22 15.66
C GLY A 106 10.48 2.96 15.75
N TYR A 107 9.98 2.54 14.59
CA TYR A 107 9.21 1.30 14.48
C TYR A 107 9.59 0.55 13.19
N THR A 108 9.23 -0.70 13.15
CA THR A 108 9.46 -1.59 12.01
C THR A 108 8.17 -2.29 11.63
N THR A 109 8.06 -2.63 10.37
CA THR A 109 6.96 -3.43 9.83
C THR A 109 7.47 -4.37 8.74
N HIS A 110 6.61 -5.08 8.07
CA HIS A 110 6.98 -6.01 7.00
C HIS A 110 5.86 -6.19 6.00
N ALA A 111 6.24 -6.54 4.77
CA ALA A 111 5.33 -7.03 3.74
C ALA A 111 5.29 -8.55 3.79
N ASN A 112 4.15 -9.15 3.41
CA ASN A 112 4.01 -10.61 3.32
C ASN A 112 3.95 -11.12 1.87
N MET A 113 3.84 -10.20 0.90
CA MET A 113 3.84 -10.50 -0.54
C MET A 113 4.98 -9.71 -1.20
N MET A 114 6.11 -10.36 -1.44
CA MET A 114 7.29 -9.72 -2.02
C MET A 114 7.33 -9.88 -3.53
N LEU A 115 7.59 -8.78 -4.23
CA LEU A 115 7.54 -8.68 -5.68
C LEU A 115 8.94 -8.59 -6.28
N ASP A 116 9.10 -9.24 -7.44
CA ASP A 116 10.26 -9.08 -8.32
C ASP A 116 10.04 -7.94 -9.31
N ASP A 117 11.13 -7.44 -9.90
CA ASP A 117 11.05 -6.46 -10.98
C ASP A 117 10.29 -7.04 -12.18
N LYS A 118 9.40 -6.22 -12.75
CA LYS A 118 8.54 -6.56 -13.89
C LYS A 118 7.52 -7.67 -13.63
N GLN A 119 7.39 -8.14 -12.41
CA GLN A 119 6.38 -9.13 -12.04
C GLN A 119 4.98 -8.59 -12.31
N VAL A 120 4.15 -9.40 -12.96
CA VAL A 120 2.72 -9.14 -13.15
C VAL A 120 1.94 -9.96 -12.14
N PHE A 121 1.01 -9.31 -11.44
CA PHE A 121 0.18 -9.93 -10.42
C PHE A 121 -1.22 -9.31 -10.39
N GLU A 122 -2.12 -9.92 -9.68
CA GLU A 122 -3.48 -9.41 -9.46
C GLU A 122 -3.79 -9.36 -7.96
N VAL A 123 -4.46 -8.31 -7.52
CA VAL A 123 -5.00 -8.17 -6.16
C VAL A 123 -6.53 -8.29 -6.20
N ILE A 124 -7.13 -7.65 -7.18
CA ILE A 124 -8.53 -7.84 -7.56
C ILE A 124 -8.53 -8.59 -8.89
N ASP A 125 -9.28 -9.68 -8.98
CA ASP A 125 -9.32 -10.54 -10.15
C ASP A 125 -9.61 -9.74 -11.44
N GLY A 126 -8.80 -9.97 -12.46
CA GLY A 126 -8.94 -9.33 -13.77
C GLY A 126 -8.20 -8.00 -13.92
N HIS A 127 -7.74 -7.39 -12.83
CA HIS A 127 -6.95 -6.16 -12.86
C HIS A 127 -5.46 -6.49 -12.74
N LYS A 128 -4.79 -6.60 -13.88
CA LYS A 128 -3.34 -6.92 -13.93
C LYS A 128 -2.50 -5.70 -13.57
N ILE A 129 -1.58 -5.92 -12.64
CA ILE A 129 -0.66 -4.91 -12.13
C ILE A 129 0.76 -5.40 -12.41
N GLN A 130 1.60 -4.53 -12.99
CA GLN A 130 3.02 -4.81 -13.11
C GLN A 130 3.82 -3.98 -12.11
N CYS A 131 4.68 -4.64 -11.36
CA CYS A 131 5.67 -4.00 -10.49
C CYS A 131 6.88 -3.60 -11.35
N ILE A 132 7.27 -2.34 -11.30
CA ILE A 132 8.45 -1.82 -12.02
C ILE A 132 9.39 -1.21 -10.99
N TYR A 133 10.57 -1.80 -10.82
CA TYR A 133 11.58 -1.27 -9.90
C TYR A 133 12.07 0.09 -10.39
N THR A 134 12.09 1.05 -9.46
CA THR A 134 12.63 2.39 -9.67
C THR A 134 13.55 2.76 -8.50
N PRO A 135 14.64 1.98 -8.27
CA PRO A 135 15.50 2.20 -7.12
C PRO A 135 16.19 3.58 -7.18
N GLY A 136 16.40 4.17 -6.02
CA GLY A 136 17.03 5.47 -5.89
C GLY A 136 16.58 6.18 -4.63
N HIS A 137 15.32 6.58 -4.55
CA HIS A 137 14.73 7.18 -3.35
C HIS A 137 14.84 6.24 -2.15
N THR A 138 14.47 4.96 -2.35
CA THR A 138 14.85 3.84 -1.49
C THR A 138 15.40 2.70 -2.34
N LEU A 139 16.01 1.71 -1.68
CA LEU A 139 16.60 0.55 -2.34
C LEU A 139 15.59 -0.22 -3.20
N GLY A 140 14.35 -0.31 -2.72
CA GLY A 140 13.27 -1.07 -3.37
C GLY A 140 12.08 -0.23 -3.80
N SER A 141 12.26 1.06 -4.04
CA SER A 141 11.19 1.89 -4.60
C SER A 141 10.68 1.32 -5.91
N CYS A 142 9.38 1.41 -6.14
CA CYS A 142 8.75 0.90 -7.34
C CYS A 142 7.58 1.75 -7.80
N CYS A 143 7.19 1.53 -9.06
CA CYS A 143 5.92 1.97 -9.63
C CYS A 143 5.02 0.76 -9.86
N PHE A 144 3.72 0.96 -9.74
CA PHE A 144 2.70 -0.03 -10.08
C PHE A 144 1.97 0.43 -11.34
N TYR A 145 2.08 -0.37 -12.40
CA TYR A 145 1.44 -0.10 -13.68
C TYR A 145 0.20 -0.98 -13.83
N PHE A 146 -0.96 -0.35 -13.92
CA PHE A 146 -2.25 -1.04 -14.10
C PHE A 146 -2.51 -1.18 -15.61
N GLN A 147 -2.31 -2.37 -16.12
CA GLN A 147 -2.20 -2.61 -17.57
C GLN A 147 -3.48 -2.31 -18.35
N GLN A 148 -4.66 -2.45 -17.73
CA GLN A 148 -5.94 -2.17 -18.39
C GLN A 148 -6.34 -0.69 -18.30
N GLU A 149 -5.88 0.00 -17.27
CA GLU A 149 -6.26 1.39 -17.00
C GLU A 149 -5.25 2.41 -17.57
N GLY A 150 -4.04 1.98 -17.92
CA GLY A 150 -2.97 2.82 -18.48
C GLY A 150 -2.05 3.41 -17.44
#